data_57e884a6aba74a34c2e8eabd761b2c69
#
_entry.id   57e884a6aba74a34c2e8eabd761b2c69
#
_cell.length_a   1.000
_cell.length_b   1.000
_cell.length_c   1.000
_cell.angle_alpha   90.00
_cell.angle_beta   90.00
_cell.angle_gamma   90.00
#
_symmetry.space_group_name_H-M   'P 1'
#
loop_
_entity.id
_entity.type
_entity.pdbx_description
1 polymer ?
#
loop_
_entity_poly.entity_id
_entity_poly.type
_entity_poly.pdbx_seq_one_letter_code
_entity_poly.pdbx_strand_id
1 'polypeptide(L)'
;MSAITEAPQAQPETKPVQDAPSKPEGQKWQNGNKKQNGKRPFQGQGGGRNNFKQRKSKRERNITEGSSEEVLAADVQALIASRKELFPEPETTEGEAEAAETPKTLLPDLFTEIEVEVLELSSTGDGLAVQPNSPNVYVVPFVAPGDVAKIKVVRHVREENYSVADFLSVIKPGPLRDDSRINCKYFSQCSGCQFQMLDYDTQLAHKRTIVEKAFRNFSQLPPELVPTIKDTIGSPLQYGYRTKLTPHFDGPPGFHRRGKPRPALDKVPDVGFNAKGRRIVLDIEDCPIGTDAVRLGMKRERARIARDFGNYTKGATILLRENTKRYPKDAEEQPPAETPEDAVRVETDAHVDIKTCISEPTGVMSSEYIDSFIFTNPANSFFQNNNSILPKFTDYIRQHVMPPAGPNRDRIKYLIDAYSGSGLFTITLASLFKGSTGIDIAKDSIECARKNARMNNLPEEQCNFMAADAPELFKHVTYPADETVVVIDPPRKGCDNDFLSQLLRFGPRRVVYVSCNVHTQARDVGVLVRGDGGDGTKYEIESLVGFDFFPQTGHVEGVAVLNRVEKST
;
A
#
# COMPACT_ATOMS: atom_id res chain seq x y z
N MET A 1 3.52 45.02 -63.04
CA MET A 1 4.82 44.70 -63.67
C MET A 1 5.87 44.80 -62.61
N SER A 2 6.41 43.66 -62.24
CA SER A 2 7.77 43.40 -61.83
C SER A 2 7.83 42.01 -61.19
N ALA A 3 8.73 41.25 -61.74
CA ALA A 3 8.85 39.79 -61.65
C ALA A 3 9.33 39.29 -60.26
N ILE A 4 8.76 38.20 -59.87
CA ILE A 4 9.24 37.36 -58.73
C ILE A 4 10.25 36.36 -59.31
N THR A 5 11.49 36.41 -58.83
CA THR A 5 12.55 35.43 -59.12
C THR A 5 12.58 34.39 -57.99
N GLU A 6 12.29 33.14 -58.36
CA GLU A 6 12.49 31.95 -57.51
C GLU A 6 13.98 31.65 -57.39
N ALA A 7 14.42 31.32 -56.18
CA ALA A 7 15.74 30.74 -55.89
C ALA A 7 15.64 29.22 -55.74
N PRO A 8 16.64 28.43 -56.19
CA PRO A 8 16.52 26.99 -56.31
C PRO A 8 16.73 26.26 -54.98
N GLN A 9 15.95 25.18 -54.78
CA GLN A 9 16.07 24.23 -53.69
C GLN A 9 17.35 23.39 -53.81
N ALA A 10 18.16 23.34 -52.75
CA ALA A 10 19.29 22.43 -52.62
C ALA A 10 18.85 21.07 -52.10
N GLN A 11 19.20 19.99 -52.80
CA GLN A 11 19.08 18.62 -52.38
C GLN A 11 20.13 18.26 -51.31
N PRO A 12 19.84 17.41 -50.30
CA PRO A 12 20.84 16.96 -49.35
C PRO A 12 21.72 15.83 -49.92
N GLU A 13 23.02 16.04 -49.87
CA GLU A 13 24.04 15.07 -50.19
C GLU A 13 24.08 13.92 -49.16
N THR A 14 24.09 12.70 -49.69
CA THR A 14 24.34 11.46 -48.94
C THR A 14 25.81 11.31 -48.66
N LYS A 15 26.24 11.25 -47.39
CA LYS A 15 27.57 10.81 -46.96
C LYS A 15 27.58 9.32 -46.67
N PRO A 16 28.69 8.61 -46.97
CA PRO A 16 28.75 7.15 -46.86
C PRO A 16 28.90 6.68 -45.42
N VAL A 17 28.29 5.53 -45.16
CA VAL A 17 28.35 4.75 -43.93
C VAL A 17 29.78 4.28 -43.68
N GLN A 18 30.35 4.64 -42.53
CA GLN A 18 31.58 4.01 -42.01
C GLN A 18 31.25 2.83 -41.11
N ASP A 19 31.93 1.73 -41.34
CA ASP A 19 31.83 0.46 -40.65
C ASP A 19 32.11 0.57 -39.17
N ALA A 20 31.27 -0.13 -38.36
CA ALA A 20 31.47 -0.30 -36.95
C ALA A 20 32.57 -1.33 -36.63
N PRO A 21 33.40 -1.11 -35.59
CA PRO A 21 34.44 -2.08 -35.22
C PRO A 21 33.86 -3.29 -34.48
N SER A 22 34.36 -4.45 -34.86
CA SER A 22 34.10 -5.79 -34.34
C SER A 22 34.38 -5.92 -32.84
N LYS A 23 33.52 -6.68 -32.16
CA LYS A 23 33.65 -7.10 -30.76
C LYS A 23 34.88 -8.05 -30.60
N PRO A 24 35.62 -7.96 -29.48
CA PRO A 24 36.60 -9.00 -29.13
C PRO A 24 35.89 -10.22 -28.51
N GLU A 25 36.32 -11.39 -28.96
CA GLU A 25 35.93 -12.72 -28.47
C GLU A 25 36.41 -13.00 -27.06
N GLY A 26 35.56 -13.61 -26.32
CA GLY A 26 35.64 -14.70 -25.37
C GLY A 26 36.78 -14.81 -24.36
N GLN A 27 36.38 -14.71 -23.09
CA GLN A 27 37.02 -15.51 -22.03
C GLN A 27 36.00 -16.43 -21.40
N LYS A 28 36.17 -17.75 -21.66
CA LYS A 28 35.47 -18.85 -21.00
C LYS A 28 36.01 -19.04 -19.59
N TRP A 29 35.16 -18.84 -18.58
CA TRP A 29 35.41 -19.37 -17.24
C TRP A 29 34.98 -20.83 -17.20
N GLN A 30 35.97 -21.73 -17.04
CA GLN A 30 35.74 -23.15 -16.74
C GLN A 30 35.45 -23.28 -15.25
N ASN A 31 34.27 -23.76 -14.88
CA ASN A 31 34.01 -24.37 -13.59
C ASN A 31 33.73 -25.86 -13.81
N GLY A 32 34.73 -26.64 -13.52
CA GLY A 32 34.60 -28.10 -13.45
C GLY A 32 34.02 -28.52 -12.12
N ASN A 33 32.94 -29.28 -12.17
CA ASN A 33 32.73 -30.40 -11.26
C ASN A 33 31.66 -31.32 -11.86
N LYS A 34 32.13 -32.33 -12.57
CA LYS A 34 31.38 -33.51 -12.97
C LYS A 34 31.17 -34.41 -11.74
N LYS A 35 29.95 -34.56 -11.26
CA LYS A 35 29.54 -35.76 -10.54
C LYS A 35 28.75 -36.66 -11.48
N GLN A 36 29.38 -37.80 -11.77
CA GLN A 36 28.77 -38.91 -12.48
C GLN A 36 27.58 -39.49 -11.68
N ASN A 37 26.43 -39.57 -12.30
CA ASN A 37 25.33 -40.41 -11.83
C ASN A 37 25.21 -41.63 -12.74
N GLY A 38 25.66 -42.76 -12.21
CA GLY A 38 25.52 -44.07 -12.82
C GLY A 38 24.06 -44.50 -12.87
N LYS A 39 23.65 -44.94 -14.04
CA LYS A 39 22.39 -45.66 -14.30
C LYS A 39 22.42 -47.01 -13.60
N ARG A 40 21.42 -47.33 -12.76
CA ARG A 40 21.09 -48.71 -12.33
C ARG A 40 19.73 -49.12 -12.92
N PRO A 41 19.58 -50.39 -13.28
CA PRO A 41 18.43 -50.88 -14.03
C PRO A 41 17.20 -51.13 -13.16
N PHE A 42 16.08 -51.02 -13.81
CA PHE A 42 14.73 -51.28 -13.33
C PHE A 42 14.53 -52.79 -13.09
N GLN A 43 14.20 -53.21 -11.85
CA GLN A 43 13.52 -54.47 -11.59
C GLN A 43 12.27 -54.18 -10.77
N GLY A 44 11.12 -54.55 -11.30
CA GLY A 44 9.84 -54.45 -10.64
C GLY A 44 9.59 -55.61 -9.69
N GLN A 45 8.84 -55.32 -8.64
CA GLN A 45 7.73 -56.19 -8.12
C GLN A 45 7.12 -55.57 -6.85
N GLY A 46 5.82 -55.56 -6.80
CA GLY A 46 5.05 -55.86 -5.58
C GLY A 46 4.57 -54.71 -4.72
N GLY A 47 3.31 -54.46 -4.83
CA GLY A 47 2.30 -54.02 -3.89
C GLY A 47 2.70 -53.43 -2.53
N GLY A 48 2.25 -52.19 -2.24
CA GLY A 48 2.36 -51.62 -0.91
C GLY A 48 1.73 -50.23 -0.82
N ARG A 49 0.55 -50.20 -0.27
CA ARG A 49 -0.18 -49.10 0.40
C ARG A 49 0.33 -47.66 0.14
N ASN A 50 -0.48 -46.89 -0.56
CA ASN A 50 -0.39 -45.44 -0.70
C ASN A 50 -0.37 -44.74 0.66
N ASN A 51 0.81 -44.42 1.16
CA ASN A 51 0.99 -43.33 2.11
C ASN A 51 1.04 -42.03 1.33
N PHE A 52 -0.09 -41.37 1.14
CA PHE A 52 -0.15 -39.95 0.81
C PHE A 52 0.46 -39.17 1.98
N LYS A 53 1.79 -38.99 1.99
CA LYS A 53 2.39 -37.90 2.73
C LYS A 53 1.83 -36.62 2.09
N GLN A 54 0.86 -36.00 2.76
CA GLN A 54 0.45 -34.62 2.45
C GLN A 54 1.73 -33.78 2.38
N ARG A 55 2.09 -33.34 1.18
CA ARG A 55 3.08 -32.30 1.00
C ARG A 55 2.48 -31.05 1.63
N LYS A 56 2.92 -30.69 2.85
CA LYS A 56 2.64 -29.38 3.44
C LYS A 56 2.92 -28.33 2.38
N SER A 57 1.94 -27.52 2.06
CA SER A 57 2.07 -26.49 1.04
C SER A 57 3.16 -25.50 1.49
N LYS A 58 3.97 -25.01 0.57
CA LYS A 58 4.99 -23.97 0.85
C LYS A 58 4.43 -22.69 1.47
N ARG A 59 3.10 -22.56 1.55
CA ARG A 59 2.36 -21.41 2.11
C ARG A 59 2.22 -21.40 3.63
N GLU A 60 2.44 -22.52 4.30
CA GLU A 60 2.41 -22.61 5.77
C GLU A 60 3.74 -22.20 6.43
N ARG A 61 4.65 -21.62 5.66
CA ARG A 61 5.96 -21.20 6.17
C ARG A 61 6.12 -19.71 5.98
N ASN A 62 6.24 -19.02 7.08
CA ASN A 62 6.57 -17.63 7.31
C ASN A 62 5.37 -16.68 7.22
N ILE A 63 4.66 -16.56 8.34
CA ILE A 63 4.04 -15.31 8.71
C ILE A 63 5.17 -14.28 8.69
N THR A 64 5.10 -13.33 7.77
CA THR A 64 6.07 -12.23 7.70
C THR A 64 5.63 -11.14 8.66
N GLU A 65 6.59 -10.51 9.33
CA GLU A 65 6.32 -9.40 10.24
C GLU A 65 5.49 -8.30 9.58
N GLY A 66 4.43 -7.86 10.26
CA GLY A 66 3.47 -6.88 9.77
C GLY A 66 2.55 -7.36 8.65
N SER A 67 2.49 -8.69 8.40
CA SER A 67 1.55 -9.28 7.44
C SER A 67 0.11 -9.24 7.97
N SER A 68 -0.87 -9.29 7.07
CA SER A 68 -2.28 -9.32 7.47
C SER A 68 -2.60 -10.56 8.32
N GLU A 69 -1.91 -11.67 8.11
CA GLU A 69 -2.08 -12.89 8.90
C GLU A 69 -1.60 -12.71 10.34
N GLU A 70 -0.45 -12.09 10.55
CA GLU A 70 0.09 -11.81 11.90
C GLU A 70 -0.79 -10.80 12.64
N VAL A 71 -1.16 -9.70 11.96
CA VAL A 71 -2.03 -8.66 12.53
C VAL A 71 -3.38 -9.24 12.94
N LEU A 72 -3.97 -10.08 12.10
CA LEU A 72 -5.25 -10.74 12.40
C LEU A 72 -5.12 -11.70 13.59
N ALA A 73 -4.06 -12.50 13.65
CA ALA A 73 -3.81 -13.39 14.78
C ALA A 73 -3.68 -12.61 16.09
N ALA A 74 -2.94 -11.49 16.09
CA ALA A 74 -2.81 -10.62 17.27
C ALA A 74 -4.16 -10.04 17.71
N ASP A 75 -5.01 -9.59 16.79
CA ASP A 75 -6.35 -9.08 17.11
C ASP A 75 -7.26 -10.17 17.68
N VAL A 76 -7.23 -11.39 17.13
CA VAL A 76 -7.99 -12.53 17.65
C VAL A 76 -7.54 -12.89 19.07
N GLN A 77 -6.23 -12.98 19.32
CA GLN A 77 -5.71 -13.27 20.65
C GLN A 77 -6.06 -12.16 21.66
N ALA A 78 -6.02 -10.89 21.25
CA ALA A 78 -6.43 -9.78 22.09
C ALA A 78 -7.94 -9.83 22.41
N LEU A 79 -8.79 -10.19 21.45
CA LEU A 79 -10.23 -10.38 21.68
C LEU A 79 -10.48 -11.52 22.70
N ILE A 80 -9.87 -12.69 22.50
CA ILE A 80 -9.99 -13.84 23.40
C ILE A 80 -9.56 -13.45 24.82
N ALA A 81 -8.43 -12.77 24.97
CA ALA A 81 -7.91 -12.34 26.26
C ALA A 81 -8.82 -11.32 26.97
N SER A 82 -9.50 -10.44 26.21
CA SER A 82 -10.39 -9.40 26.75
C SER A 82 -11.82 -9.90 27.06
N ARG A 83 -12.21 -11.04 26.53
CA ARG A 83 -13.57 -11.62 26.63
C ARG A 83 -13.52 -13.06 27.14
N LYS A 84 -12.75 -13.31 28.21
CA LYS A 84 -12.60 -14.66 28.79
C LYS A 84 -13.91 -15.36 29.11
N GLU A 85 -14.94 -14.58 29.44
CA GLU A 85 -16.30 -15.08 29.70
C GLU A 85 -16.94 -15.76 28.48
N LEU A 86 -16.55 -15.35 27.26
CA LEU A 86 -17.02 -15.97 26.01
C LEU A 86 -16.15 -17.15 25.56
N PHE A 87 -14.93 -17.24 26.08
CA PHE A 87 -13.94 -18.23 25.72
C PHE A 87 -13.42 -18.94 26.98
N PRO A 88 -14.27 -19.74 27.67
CA PRO A 88 -13.85 -20.43 28.90
C PRO A 88 -12.67 -21.39 28.62
N GLU A 89 -11.66 -21.34 29.46
CA GLU A 89 -10.61 -22.34 29.46
C GLU A 89 -11.21 -23.72 29.79
N PRO A 90 -10.76 -24.80 29.12
CA PRO A 90 -11.19 -26.15 29.51
C PRO A 90 -10.81 -26.38 30.96
N GLU A 91 -11.77 -26.75 31.83
CA GLU A 91 -11.50 -27.08 33.21
C GLU A 91 -10.46 -28.21 33.26
N THR A 92 -9.25 -27.90 33.69
CA THR A 92 -8.24 -28.88 34.05
C THR A 92 -8.63 -29.45 35.41
N THR A 93 -9.40 -30.55 35.44
CA THR A 93 -9.51 -31.37 36.64
C THR A 93 -8.13 -31.96 36.96
N GLU A 94 -7.54 -31.47 38.04
CA GLU A 94 -6.34 -32.09 38.63
C GLU A 94 -6.72 -33.50 39.07
N GLY A 95 -6.30 -34.50 38.31
CA GLY A 95 -6.44 -35.91 38.67
C GLY A 95 -6.61 -36.80 37.45
N GLU A 96 -5.54 -37.51 37.16
CA GLU A 96 -5.35 -38.62 36.22
C GLU A 96 -4.52 -38.26 34.98
N ALA A 97 -3.21 -38.53 35.13
CA ALA A 97 -2.26 -38.58 34.04
C ALA A 97 -2.44 -39.89 33.25
N GLU A 98 -3.44 -39.95 32.39
CA GLU A 98 -3.44 -40.85 31.24
C GLU A 98 -3.76 -39.97 30.02
N ALA A 99 -3.05 -40.23 28.92
CA ALA A 99 -3.08 -39.45 27.69
C ALA A 99 -4.51 -39.30 27.14
N ALA A 100 -5.33 -38.48 27.82
CA ALA A 100 -6.59 -37.98 27.30
C ALA A 100 -6.28 -36.93 26.24
N GLU A 101 -6.54 -37.24 24.97
CA GLU A 101 -6.65 -36.23 23.92
C GLU A 101 -7.53 -35.09 24.46
N THR A 102 -6.97 -33.91 24.64
CA THR A 102 -7.72 -32.67 24.91
C THR A 102 -9.02 -32.69 24.11
N PRO A 103 -10.19 -32.39 24.69
CA PRO A 103 -11.46 -32.46 23.98
C PRO A 103 -11.31 -31.54 22.76
N LYS A 104 -11.22 -32.14 21.58
CA LYS A 104 -11.21 -31.43 20.31
C LYS A 104 -12.54 -30.69 20.25
N THR A 105 -12.53 -29.39 20.54
CA THR A 105 -13.69 -28.53 20.30
C THR A 105 -14.16 -28.82 18.89
N LEU A 106 -15.35 -29.41 18.77
CA LEU A 106 -15.92 -29.77 17.47
C LEU A 106 -16.21 -28.50 16.70
N LEU A 107 -15.21 -28.08 15.89
CA LEU A 107 -15.42 -26.99 14.92
C LEU A 107 -16.42 -27.47 13.86
N PRO A 108 -17.28 -26.59 13.34
CA PRO A 108 -18.17 -26.90 12.23
C PRO A 108 -17.37 -27.46 11.04
N ASP A 109 -17.94 -28.41 10.31
CA ASP A 109 -17.30 -28.88 9.08
C ASP A 109 -17.08 -27.75 8.08
N LEU A 110 -16.03 -27.87 7.26
CA LEU A 110 -15.79 -26.90 6.19
C LEU A 110 -16.98 -26.84 5.25
N PHE A 111 -17.30 -25.61 4.83
CA PHE A 111 -18.44 -25.27 3.96
C PHE A 111 -19.82 -25.39 4.63
N THR A 112 -19.87 -25.66 5.94
CA THR A 112 -21.11 -25.54 6.72
C THR A 112 -21.51 -24.07 6.84
N GLU A 113 -22.81 -23.80 6.73
CA GLU A 113 -23.42 -22.49 6.97
C GLU A 113 -23.84 -22.41 8.44
N ILE A 114 -23.42 -21.34 9.11
CA ILE A 114 -23.72 -21.08 10.52
C ILE A 114 -24.11 -19.62 10.72
N GLU A 115 -24.72 -19.32 11.86
CA GLU A 115 -25.03 -17.97 12.32
C GLU A 115 -24.01 -17.55 13.38
N VAL A 116 -23.54 -16.32 13.30
CA VAL A 116 -22.55 -15.74 14.21
C VAL A 116 -22.93 -14.30 14.58
N GLU A 117 -22.54 -13.87 15.77
CA GLU A 117 -22.65 -12.48 16.22
C GLU A 117 -21.29 -11.78 16.09
N VAL A 118 -21.27 -10.60 15.47
CA VAL A 118 -20.06 -9.81 15.25
C VAL A 118 -19.79 -8.94 16.47
N LEU A 119 -18.65 -9.15 17.11
CA LEU A 119 -18.27 -8.41 18.32
C LEU A 119 -17.53 -7.11 18.00
N GLU A 120 -16.55 -7.17 17.08
CA GLU A 120 -15.74 -6.01 16.71
C GLU A 120 -15.16 -6.17 15.29
N LEU A 121 -14.54 -5.10 14.78
CA LEU A 121 -13.73 -5.14 13.55
C LEU A 121 -12.25 -5.38 13.89
N SER A 122 -11.62 -6.24 13.10
CA SER A 122 -10.17 -6.44 13.15
C SER A 122 -9.43 -5.28 12.46
N SER A 123 -8.12 -5.17 12.74
CA SER A 123 -7.24 -4.22 12.05
C SER A 123 -7.12 -4.49 10.54
N THR A 124 -7.50 -5.68 10.08
CA THR A 124 -7.56 -6.00 8.65
C THR A 124 -8.87 -5.59 7.99
N GLY A 125 -9.84 -5.09 8.77
CA GLY A 125 -11.15 -4.62 8.31
C GLY A 125 -12.21 -5.72 8.16
N ASP A 126 -11.92 -6.95 8.54
CA ASP A 126 -12.91 -8.03 8.61
C ASP A 126 -13.48 -8.09 10.04
N GLY A 127 -14.75 -8.49 10.22
CA GLY A 127 -15.36 -8.64 11.52
C GLY A 127 -14.83 -9.86 12.27
N LEU A 128 -14.69 -9.73 13.59
CA LEU A 128 -14.44 -10.82 14.52
C LEU A 128 -15.76 -11.20 15.17
N ALA A 129 -16.23 -12.41 14.89
CA ALA A 129 -17.54 -12.90 15.30
C ALA A 129 -17.42 -14.21 16.09
N VAL A 130 -18.45 -14.49 16.87
CA VAL A 130 -18.57 -15.67 17.71
C VAL A 130 -19.87 -16.41 17.47
N GLN A 131 -19.88 -17.69 17.76
CA GLN A 131 -21.08 -18.50 17.84
C GLN A 131 -21.33 -18.85 19.31
N PRO A 132 -22.55 -18.84 19.80
CA PRO A 132 -22.86 -19.27 21.17
C PRO A 132 -22.23 -20.64 21.47
N ASN A 133 -21.58 -20.73 22.63
CA ASN A 133 -20.93 -21.96 23.11
C ASN A 133 -19.76 -22.48 22.23
N SER A 134 -19.15 -21.62 21.42
CA SER A 134 -17.94 -21.95 20.64
C SER A 134 -16.74 -21.13 21.12
N PRO A 135 -15.61 -21.74 21.45
CA PRO A 135 -14.40 -21.01 21.81
C PRO A 135 -13.63 -20.48 20.59
N ASN A 136 -14.20 -20.56 19.40
CA ASN A 136 -13.55 -20.19 18.14
C ASN A 136 -14.04 -18.85 17.64
N VAL A 137 -13.12 -18.01 17.18
CA VAL A 137 -13.46 -16.74 16.53
C VAL A 137 -13.65 -16.97 15.03
N TYR A 138 -14.67 -16.36 14.45
CA TYR A 138 -14.93 -16.39 13.01
C TYR A 138 -14.58 -15.04 12.40
N VAL A 139 -13.71 -15.05 11.39
CA VAL A 139 -13.29 -13.85 10.63
C VAL A 139 -14.18 -13.71 9.41
N VAL A 140 -14.98 -12.65 9.39
CA VAL A 140 -16.07 -12.45 8.43
C VAL A 140 -15.94 -11.10 7.73
N PRO A 141 -15.85 -11.05 6.40
CA PRO A 141 -15.85 -9.78 5.66
C PRO A 141 -17.23 -9.14 5.60
N PHE A 142 -17.30 -7.81 5.37
CA PHE A 142 -18.51 -7.05 5.06
C PHE A 142 -19.56 -6.99 6.18
N VAL A 143 -19.16 -7.17 7.41
CA VAL A 143 -20.02 -7.08 8.59
C VAL A 143 -19.66 -5.89 9.47
N ALA A 144 -20.59 -5.48 10.31
CA ALA A 144 -20.44 -4.42 11.32
C ALA A 144 -20.60 -5.00 12.73
N PRO A 145 -20.00 -4.40 13.76
CA PRO A 145 -20.24 -4.77 15.16
C PRO A 145 -21.72 -4.77 15.52
N GLY A 146 -22.18 -5.84 16.17
CA GLY A 146 -23.58 -6.07 16.52
C GLY A 146 -24.42 -6.73 15.42
N ASP A 147 -23.88 -6.96 14.21
CA ASP A 147 -24.57 -7.77 13.21
C ASP A 147 -24.69 -9.22 13.67
N VAL A 148 -25.86 -9.82 13.44
CA VAL A 148 -25.98 -11.28 13.37
C VAL A 148 -25.95 -11.67 11.90
N ALA A 149 -24.94 -12.45 11.52
CA ALA A 149 -24.68 -12.78 10.13
C ALA A 149 -24.72 -14.28 9.87
N LYS A 150 -25.22 -14.66 8.70
CA LYS A 150 -25.09 -16.00 8.16
C LYS A 150 -23.80 -16.08 7.35
N ILE A 151 -22.96 -17.05 7.68
CA ILE A 151 -21.62 -17.23 7.09
C ILE A 151 -21.40 -18.67 6.64
N LYS A 152 -20.42 -18.88 5.78
CA LYS A 152 -19.97 -20.20 5.37
C LYS A 152 -18.51 -20.40 5.78
N VAL A 153 -18.22 -21.42 6.60
CA VAL A 153 -16.89 -21.71 7.10
C VAL A 153 -16.01 -22.22 5.95
N VAL A 154 -14.88 -21.56 5.69
CA VAL A 154 -14.00 -21.89 4.55
C VAL A 154 -12.70 -22.57 5.01
N ARG A 155 -12.15 -22.12 6.14
CA ARG A 155 -10.85 -22.61 6.61
C ARG A 155 -10.73 -22.43 8.13
N HIS A 156 -10.18 -23.43 8.81
CA HIS A 156 -9.77 -23.35 10.21
C HIS A 156 -8.27 -23.04 10.32
N VAL A 157 -7.94 -22.11 11.21
CA VAL A 157 -6.58 -21.78 11.63
C VAL A 157 -6.47 -22.16 13.12
N ARG A 158 -6.32 -23.46 13.36
CA ARG A 158 -6.44 -24.06 14.69
C ARG A 158 -5.39 -23.55 15.69
N GLU A 159 -4.18 -23.29 15.20
CA GLU A 159 -3.05 -22.80 15.98
C GLU A 159 -3.32 -21.41 16.57
N GLU A 160 -4.22 -20.62 15.93
CA GLU A 160 -4.56 -19.23 16.29
C GLU A 160 -6.01 -19.09 16.79
N ASN A 161 -6.73 -20.18 17.00
CA ASN A 161 -8.11 -20.22 17.50
C ASN A 161 -9.14 -19.42 16.66
N TYR A 162 -8.95 -19.35 15.33
CA TYR A 162 -9.96 -18.73 14.48
C TYR A 162 -10.26 -19.53 13.21
N SER A 163 -11.39 -19.21 12.61
CA SER A 163 -11.82 -19.73 11.31
C SER A 163 -12.14 -18.59 10.36
N VAL A 164 -11.71 -18.72 9.10
CA VAL A 164 -12.07 -17.78 8.03
C VAL A 164 -13.37 -18.24 7.40
N ALA A 165 -14.29 -17.30 7.18
CA ALA A 165 -15.60 -17.57 6.59
C ALA A 165 -15.93 -16.63 5.43
N ASP A 166 -16.73 -17.12 4.49
CA ASP A 166 -17.39 -16.29 3.48
C ASP A 166 -18.67 -15.69 4.09
N PHE A 167 -18.91 -14.42 3.84
CA PHE A 167 -20.16 -13.73 4.15
C PHE A 167 -21.27 -14.21 3.21
N LEU A 168 -22.45 -14.51 3.74
CA LEU A 168 -23.64 -14.85 2.96
C LEU A 168 -24.72 -13.76 3.04
N SER A 169 -25.13 -13.40 4.25
CA SER A 169 -26.16 -12.36 4.47
C SER A 169 -26.13 -11.87 5.91
N VAL A 170 -26.70 -10.70 6.15
CA VAL A 170 -27.04 -10.22 7.49
C VAL A 170 -28.44 -10.74 7.83
N ILE A 171 -28.58 -11.37 9.00
CA ILE A 171 -29.85 -11.83 9.54
C ILE A 171 -30.51 -10.71 10.35
N LYS A 172 -29.70 -10.09 11.22
CA LYS A 172 -30.13 -8.94 12.03
C LYS A 172 -29.03 -7.88 11.96
N PRO A 173 -29.34 -6.67 11.46
CA PRO A 173 -28.36 -5.61 11.42
C PRO A 173 -28.02 -5.09 12.81
N GLY A 174 -26.75 -4.82 13.05
CA GLY A 174 -26.27 -4.11 14.23
C GLY A 174 -26.54 -2.61 14.16
N PRO A 175 -26.33 -1.90 15.27
CA PRO A 175 -26.70 -0.47 15.37
C PRO A 175 -25.85 0.46 14.48
N LEU A 176 -24.66 0.01 14.05
CA LEU A 176 -23.76 0.79 13.20
C LEU A 176 -24.01 0.58 11.70
N ARG A 177 -24.79 -0.47 11.35
CA ARG A 177 -25.04 -0.84 9.96
C ARG A 177 -26.18 -0.06 9.34
N ASP A 178 -25.93 0.52 8.18
CA ASP A 178 -26.96 1.12 7.33
C ASP A 178 -26.63 0.85 5.85
N ASP A 179 -27.33 -0.12 5.27
CA ASP A 179 -27.11 -0.54 3.90
C ASP A 179 -27.53 0.50 2.86
N SER A 180 -28.30 1.54 3.24
CA SER A 180 -28.66 2.64 2.34
C SER A 180 -27.44 3.50 1.94
N ARG A 181 -26.34 3.41 2.69
CA ARG A 181 -25.06 4.09 2.40
C ARG A 181 -24.24 3.41 1.31
N ILE A 182 -24.57 2.15 0.96
CA ILE A 182 -23.80 1.38 -0.02
C ILE A 182 -23.98 1.98 -1.40
N ASN A 183 -22.90 2.55 -1.94
CA ASN A 183 -22.88 3.22 -3.26
C ASN A 183 -22.31 2.34 -4.40
N CYS A 184 -21.97 1.10 -4.12
CA CYS A 184 -21.38 0.20 -5.12
C CYS A 184 -22.18 -1.09 -5.21
N LYS A 185 -22.72 -1.41 -6.40
CA LYS A 185 -23.46 -2.66 -6.62
C LYS A 185 -22.62 -3.94 -6.48
N TYR A 186 -21.29 -3.81 -6.47
CA TYR A 186 -20.34 -4.91 -6.26
C TYR A 186 -19.87 -5.01 -4.82
N PHE A 187 -20.39 -4.18 -3.91
CA PHE A 187 -20.09 -4.31 -2.50
C PHE A 187 -20.52 -5.69 -2.00
N SER A 188 -19.83 -6.24 -1.02
CA SER A 188 -19.94 -7.62 -0.54
C SER A 188 -19.47 -8.74 -1.50
N GLN A 189 -19.08 -8.40 -2.73
CA GLN A 189 -18.51 -9.35 -3.69
C GLN A 189 -17.05 -9.00 -4.03
N CYS A 190 -16.79 -7.72 -4.36
CA CYS A 190 -15.47 -7.21 -4.69
C CYS A 190 -14.56 -7.13 -3.47
N SER A 191 -13.26 -7.42 -3.65
CA SER A 191 -12.26 -7.34 -2.58
C SER A 191 -11.80 -5.91 -2.25
N GLY A 192 -12.36 -4.86 -2.89
CA GLY A 192 -11.84 -3.49 -2.78
C GLY A 192 -12.31 -2.75 -1.52
N CYS A 193 -13.61 -2.63 -1.31
CA CYS A 193 -14.21 -1.88 -0.20
C CYS A 193 -14.70 -2.82 0.89
N GLN A 194 -14.65 -2.36 2.15
CA GLN A 194 -15.02 -3.15 3.32
C GLN A 194 -16.14 -2.50 4.16
N PHE A 195 -16.28 -1.15 4.12
CA PHE A 195 -17.01 -0.36 5.12
C PHE A 195 -18.16 0.50 4.57
N GLN A 196 -18.64 0.26 3.34
CA GLN A 196 -19.68 1.14 2.75
C GLN A 196 -20.97 1.21 3.57
N MET A 197 -21.27 0.19 4.41
CA MET A 197 -22.43 0.16 5.29
C MET A 197 -22.24 0.97 6.58
N LEU A 198 -21.03 1.46 6.88
CA LEU A 198 -20.72 2.28 8.05
C LEU A 198 -20.73 3.76 7.68
N ASP A 199 -21.21 4.62 8.60
CA ASP A 199 -21.00 6.06 8.47
C ASP A 199 -19.49 6.40 8.54
N TYR A 200 -19.16 7.60 8.07
CA TYR A 200 -17.75 7.96 7.92
C TYR A 200 -17.04 8.20 9.26
N ASP A 201 -17.74 8.72 10.25
CA ASP A 201 -17.18 8.94 11.59
C ASP A 201 -16.86 7.62 12.27
N THR A 202 -17.72 6.61 12.10
CA THR A 202 -17.45 5.22 12.54
C THR A 202 -16.22 4.63 11.84
N GLN A 203 -16.05 4.87 10.53
CA GLN A 203 -14.84 4.42 9.80
C GLN A 203 -13.59 5.09 10.37
N LEU A 204 -13.61 6.40 10.65
CA LEU A 204 -12.48 7.14 11.23
C LEU A 204 -12.15 6.67 12.65
N ALA A 205 -13.18 6.45 13.49
CA ALA A 205 -13.01 5.92 14.84
C ALA A 205 -12.36 4.52 14.81
N HIS A 206 -12.83 3.64 13.90
CA HIS A 206 -12.22 2.33 13.72
C HIS A 206 -10.75 2.44 13.28
N LYS A 207 -10.41 3.34 12.37
CA LYS A 207 -8.99 3.57 11.94
C LYS A 207 -8.11 4.05 13.08
N ARG A 208 -8.63 4.88 13.99
CA ARG A 208 -7.93 5.21 15.23
C ARG A 208 -7.68 3.96 16.07
N THR A 209 -8.68 3.10 16.26
CA THR A 209 -8.54 1.83 16.98
C THR A 209 -7.48 0.92 16.35
N ILE A 210 -7.34 0.92 15.01
CA ILE A 210 -6.26 0.17 14.32
C ILE A 210 -4.88 0.68 14.77
N VAL A 211 -4.67 1.99 14.85
CA VAL A 211 -3.40 2.56 15.35
C VAL A 211 -3.18 2.20 16.82
N GLU A 212 -4.21 2.28 17.66
CA GLU A 212 -4.14 1.90 19.07
C GLU A 212 -3.74 0.41 19.23
N LYS A 213 -4.38 -0.49 18.47
CA LYS A 213 -4.05 -1.93 18.45
C LYS A 213 -2.63 -2.17 17.95
N ALA A 214 -2.18 -1.44 16.92
CA ALA A 214 -0.83 -1.56 16.38
C ALA A 214 0.22 -1.25 17.44
N PHE A 215 0.10 -0.13 18.14
CA PHE A 215 1.08 0.25 19.17
C PHE A 215 1.01 -0.66 20.39
N ARG A 216 -0.18 -1.11 20.80
CA ARG A 216 -0.33 -2.05 21.90
C ARG A 216 0.30 -3.42 21.60
N ASN A 217 0.11 -3.94 20.40
CA ASN A 217 0.49 -5.32 20.07
C ASN A 217 1.91 -5.45 19.50
N PHE A 218 2.45 -4.40 18.85
CA PHE A 218 3.70 -4.51 18.07
C PHE A 218 4.83 -3.59 18.55
N SER A 219 4.56 -2.53 19.30
CA SER A 219 5.62 -1.59 19.72
C SER A 219 6.57 -2.18 20.78
N GLN A 220 6.12 -3.17 21.55
CA GLN A 220 6.82 -3.69 22.73
C GLN A 220 7.15 -2.58 23.74
N LEU A 221 6.35 -1.52 23.78
CA LEU A 221 6.49 -0.42 24.73
C LEU A 221 5.48 -0.60 25.88
N PRO A 222 5.86 -0.22 27.11
CA PRO A 222 4.91 -0.08 28.18
C PRO A 222 3.90 1.04 27.86
N PRO A 223 2.62 0.89 28.27
CA PRO A 223 1.54 1.81 27.87
C PRO A 223 1.83 3.29 28.18
N GLU A 224 2.56 3.58 29.23
CA GLU A 224 2.91 4.95 29.67
C GLU A 224 3.86 5.68 28.71
N LEU A 225 4.56 4.96 27.82
CA LEU A 225 5.42 5.54 26.78
C LEU A 225 4.69 5.79 25.46
N VAL A 226 3.42 5.35 25.36
CA VAL A 226 2.60 5.55 24.16
C VAL A 226 1.57 6.64 24.46
N PRO A 227 1.67 7.82 23.86
CA PRO A 227 0.70 8.89 24.09
C PRO A 227 -0.69 8.49 23.52
N THR A 228 -1.72 9.18 23.99
CA THR A 228 -3.06 9.02 23.44
C THR A 228 -3.06 9.23 21.92
N ILE A 229 -3.58 8.25 21.17
CA ILE A 229 -3.70 8.34 19.72
C ILE A 229 -4.73 9.42 19.38
N LYS A 230 -4.35 10.35 18.50
CA LYS A 230 -5.26 11.41 18.04
C LYS A 230 -6.34 10.84 17.11
N ASP A 231 -7.45 11.56 16.99
CA ASP A 231 -8.52 11.21 16.05
C ASP A 231 -7.96 11.13 14.61
N THR A 232 -8.44 10.15 13.85
CA THR A 232 -8.02 9.96 12.47
C THR A 232 -8.46 11.14 11.60
N ILE A 233 -7.54 11.70 10.84
CA ILE A 233 -7.83 12.81 9.92
C ILE A 233 -8.46 12.25 8.66
N GLY A 234 -9.71 12.66 8.40
CA GLY A 234 -10.51 12.16 7.29
C GLY A 234 -10.15 12.76 5.94
N SER A 235 -10.39 11.96 4.88
CA SER A 235 -10.31 12.39 3.49
C SER A 235 -11.45 13.37 3.16
N PRO A 236 -11.20 14.44 2.39
CA PRO A 236 -12.25 15.31 1.88
C PRO A 236 -13.28 14.58 1.01
N LEU A 237 -12.84 13.57 0.26
CA LEU A 237 -13.67 12.74 -0.60
C LEU A 237 -13.69 11.31 -0.08
N GLN A 238 -14.88 10.74 0.10
CA GLN A 238 -15.09 9.34 0.49
C GLN A 238 -15.30 8.43 -0.72
N TYR A 239 -15.67 8.99 -1.86
CA TYR A 239 -15.78 8.42 -3.20
C TYR A 239 -15.13 9.37 -4.20
N GLY A 240 -14.82 8.90 -5.39
CA GLY A 240 -14.19 9.73 -6.42
C GLY A 240 -12.78 10.23 -6.05
N TYR A 241 -12.12 9.62 -5.08
CA TYR A 241 -10.83 10.08 -4.58
C TYR A 241 -9.62 9.41 -5.24
N ARG A 242 -9.81 8.20 -5.79
CA ARG A 242 -8.69 7.33 -6.20
C ARG A 242 -8.22 7.68 -7.60
N THR A 243 -7.00 8.22 -7.70
CA THR A 243 -6.38 8.69 -8.96
C THR A 243 -5.74 7.58 -9.79
N LYS A 244 -5.64 6.35 -9.26
CA LYS A 244 -5.09 5.20 -9.97
C LYS A 244 -5.89 3.93 -9.67
N LEU A 245 -6.36 3.27 -10.72
CA LEU A 245 -6.96 1.94 -10.65
C LEU A 245 -6.20 0.98 -11.58
N THR A 246 -6.22 -0.30 -11.23
CA THR A 246 -5.56 -1.36 -12.00
C THR A 246 -6.50 -2.55 -12.17
N PRO A 247 -7.66 -2.39 -12.88
CA PRO A 247 -8.48 -3.52 -13.22
C PRO A 247 -7.71 -4.50 -14.09
N HIS A 248 -8.13 -5.75 -14.11
CA HIS A 248 -7.46 -6.79 -14.89
C HIS A 248 -8.48 -7.76 -15.46
N PHE A 249 -8.01 -8.60 -16.35
CA PHE A 249 -8.76 -9.75 -16.88
C PHE A 249 -7.86 -10.96 -16.97
N ASP A 250 -8.45 -12.15 -16.91
CA ASP A 250 -7.74 -13.41 -17.04
C ASP A 250 -7.53 -13.80 -18.50
N GLY A 251 -6.45 -14.53 -18.75
CA GLY A 251 -6.20 -15.13 -20.08
C GLY A 251 -7.07 -16.35 -20.34
N PRO A 252 -6.96 -16.96 -21.55
CA PRO A 252 -7.68 -18.15 -21.92
C PRO A 252 -7.54 -19.26 -20.87
N PRO A 253 -8.63 -19.94 -20.48
CA PRO A 253 -8.60 -21.02 -19.50
C PRO A 253 -7.80 -22.23 -19.98
N GLY A 254 -7.30 -23.04 -19.06
CA GLY A 254 -6.64 -24.30 -19.34
C GLY A 254 -5.14 -24.31 -19.03
N PHE A 255 -4.60 -25.55 -19.04
CA PHE A 255 -3.17 -25.78 -18.81
C PHE A 255 -2.38 -25.57 -20.10
N HIS A 256 -1.52 -24.56 -20.13
CA HIS A 256 -0.66 -24.28 -21.28
C HIS A 256 0.75 -24.85 -21.04
N ARG A 257 1.17 -25.79 -21.89
CA ARG A 257 2.54 -26.35 -21.85
C ARG A 257 3.56 -25.27 -22.19
N ARG A 258 4.63 -25.20 -21.41
CA ARG A 258 5.74 -24.27 -21.65
C ARG A 258 6.30 -24.46 -23.06
N GLY A 259 6.40 -23.38 -23.84
CA GLY A 259 6.94 -23.42 -25.21
C GLY A 259 5.89 -23.67 -26.33
N LYS A 260 4.60 -23.87 -26.01
CA LYS A 260 3.55 -23.90 -27.04
C LYS A 260 2.80 -22.57 -27.13
N PRO A 261 2.35 -22.16 -28.33
CA PRO A 261 1.49 -21.00 -28.47
C PRO A 261 0.22 -21.15 -27.62
N ARG A 262 -0.22 -20.07 -26.99
CA ARG A 262 -1.50 -20.02 -26.28
C ARG A 262 -2.58 -19.60 -27.27
N PRO A 263 -3.78 -20.16 -27.19
CA PRO A 263 -4.90 -19.68 -27.99
C PRO A 263 -5.22 -18.22 -27.58
N ALA A 264 -5.83 -17.49 -28.49
CA ALA A 264 -6.44 -16.21 -28.16
C ALA A 264 -7.72 -16.41 -27.33
N LEU A 265 -8.20 -15.33 -26.70
CA LEU A 265 -9.52 -15.33 -26.07
C LEU A 265 -10.60 -15.60 -27.13
N ASP A 266 -11.54 -16.47 -26.81
CA ASP A 266 -12.67 -16.83 -27.65
C ASP A 266 -13.94 -16.01 -27.38
N LYS A 267 -13.95 -15.27 -26.29
CA LYS A 267 -15.03 -14.36 -25.89
C LYS A 267 -14.48 -13.15 -25.14
N VAL A 268 -15.29 -12.11 -25.01
CA VAL A 268 -14.98 -10.93 -24.20
C VAL A 268 -14.76 -11.38 -22.76
N PRO A 269 -13.59 -11.07 -22.16
CA PRO A 269 -13.31 -11.44 -20.78
C PRO A 269 -14.03 -10.53 -19.77
N ASP A 270 -14.28 -11.06 -18.57
CA ASP A 270 -14.65 -10.24 -17.42
C ASP A 270 -13.49 -9.30 -17.06
N VAL A 271 -13.76 -8.00 -16.98
CA VAL A 271 -12.76 -6.96 -16.69
C VAL A 271 -13.11 -6.25 -15.39
N GLY A 272 -12.24 -6.32 -14.40
CA GLY A 272 -12.47 -5.66 -13.12
C GLY A 272 -11.48 -6.08 -12.04
N PHE A 273 -11.98 -6.47 -10.87
CA PHE A 273 -11.17 -6.83 -9.71
C PHE A 273 -11.56 -8.21 -9.18
N ASN A 274 -10.68 -8.81 -8.37
CA ASN A 274 -10.95 -10.11 -7.77
C ASN A 274 -12.15 -10.05 -6.81
N ALA A 275 -12.93 -11.13 -6.81
CA ALA A 275 -13.88 -11.40 -5.74
C ALA A 275 -13.15 -11.59 -4.40
N LYS A 276 -13.80 -11.20 -3.28
CA LYS A 276 -13.24 -11.37 -1.93
C LYS A 276 -12.97 -12.86 -1.66
N GLY A 277 -11.76 -13.18 -1.22
CA GLY A 277 -11.35 -14.55 -0.89
C GLY A 277 -11.16 -15.50 -2.08
N ARG A 278 -11.41 -15.07 -3.31
CA ARG A 278 -11.37 -15.93 -4.51
C ARG A 278 -10.49 -15.33 -5.61
N ARG A 279 -9.92 -16.20 -6.45
CA ARG A 279 -9.17 -15.79 -7.65
C ARG A 279 -10.09 -15.82 -8.88
N ILE A 280 -11.17 -15.07 -8.81
CA ILE A 280 -12.15 -14.91 -9.88
C ILE A 280 -12.27 -13.42 -10.11
N VAL A 281 -12.09 -12.99 -11.35
CA VAL A 281 -12.31 -11.60 -11.76
C VAL A 281 -13.80 -11.34 -11.87
N LEU A 282 -14.29 -10.31 -11.21
CA LEU A 282 -15.65 -9.81 -11.37
C LEU A 282 -15.69 -8.85 -12.57
N ASP A 283 -16.72 -8.92 -13.37
CA ASP A 283 -16.95 -7.95 -14.43
C ASP A 283 -17.51 -6.66 -13.85
N ILE A 284 -16.66 -5.63 -13.75
CA ILE A 284 -16.98 -4.36 -13.08
C ILE A 284 -16.93 -3.24 -14.10
N GLU A 285 -18.10 -2.64 -14.39
CA GLU A 285 -18.20 -1.56 -15.38
C GLU A 285 -17.74 -0.22 -14.83
N ASP A 286 -17.92 0.00 -13.54
CA ASP A 286 -17.64 1.26 -12.87
C ASP A 286 -17.22 1.03 -11.43
N CYS A 287 -16.27 1.84 -10.96
CA CYS A 287 -15.76 1.80 -9.59
C CYS A 287 -15.91 3.18 -8.93
N PRO A 288 -16.89 3.38 -8.03
CA PRO A 288 -17.24 4.70 -7.52
C PRO A 288 -16.15 5.36 -6.66
N ILE A 289 -15.13 4.64 -6.21
CA ILE A 289 -13.98 5.25 -5.51
C ILE A 289 -12.98 5.90 -6.48
N GLY A 290 -12.97 5.52 -7.78
CA GLY A 290 -12.14 6.15 -8.80
C GLY A 290 -12.60 7.58 -9.09
N THR A 291 -11.65 8.48 -9.41
CA THR A 291 -11.99 9.82 -9.90
C THR A 291 -12.74 9.73 -11.22
N ASP A 292 -13.49 10.76 -11.57
CA ASP A 292 -14.29 10.75 -12.80
C ASP A 292 -13.44 10.52 -14.06
N ALA A 293 -12.23 11.09 -14.13
CA ALA A 293 -11.30 10.83 -15.23
C ALA A 293 -10.87 9.36 -15.30
N VAL A 294 -10.59 8.72 -14.16
CA VAL A 294 -10.25 7.30 -14.09
C VAL A 294 -11.44 6.42 -14.47
N ARG A 295 -12.65 6.79 -14.07
CA ARG A 295 -13.90 6.08 -14.43
C ARG A 295 -14.20 6.19 -15.93
N LEU A 296 -13.99 7.36 -16.55
CA LEU A 296 -14.06 7.52 -18.01
C LEU A 296 -13.03 6.63 -18.72
N GLY A 297 -11.78 6.62 -18.21
CA GLY A 297 -10.74 5.74 -18.71
C GLY A 297 -11.11 4.25 -18.60
N MET A 298 -11.75 3.85 -17.52
CA MET A 298 -12.23 2.48 -17.33
C MET A 298 -13.27 2.08 -18.40
N LYS A 299 -14.24 2.95 -18.67
CA LYS A 299 -15.24 2.71 -19.73
C LYS A 299 -14.58 2.58 -21.11
N ARG A 300 -13.64 3.50 -21.44
CA ARG A 300 -12.89 3.47 -22.70
C ARG A 300 -12.08 2.17 -22.87
N GLU A 301 -11.34 1.77 -21.84
CA GLU A 301 -10.51 0.56 -21.92
C GLU A 301 -11.33 -0.72 -21.96
N ARG A 302 -12.45 -0.79 -21.26
CA ARG A 302 -13.39 -1.93 -21.38
C ARG A 302 -13.94 -2.04 -22.79
N ALA A 303 -14.36 -0.94 -23.43
CA ALA A 303 -14.82 -0.93 -24.82
C ALA A 303 -13.71 -1.37 -25.80
N ARG A 304 -12.46 -0.91 -25.57
CA ARG A 304 -11.29 -1.35 -26.36
C ARG A 304 -11.06 -2.85 -26.22
N ILE A 305 -11.09 -3.39 -25.00
CA ILE A 305 -10.89 -4.83 -24.77
C ILE A 305 -12.03 -5.63 -25.40
N ALA A 306 -13.27 -5.18 -25.28
CA ALA A 306 -14.43 -5.85 -25.90
C ALA A 306 -14.35 -5.91 -27.44
N ARG A 307 -13.71 -4.93 -28.08
CA ARG A 307 -13.45 -4.94 -29.52
C ARG A 307 -12.26 -5.83 -29.90
N ASP A 308 -11.20 -5.82 -29.08
CA ASP A 308 -9.88 -6.35 -29.44
C ASP A 308 -9.56 -7.70 -28.73
N PHE A 309 -10.51 -8.32 -28.04
CA PHE A 309 -10.27 -9.48 -27.15
C PHE A 309 -9.58 -10.65 -27.88
N GLY A 310 -9.91 -10.88 -29.14
CA GLY A 310 -9.28 -11.94 -29.96
C GLY A 310 -7.77 -11.79 -30.17
N ASN A 311 -7.18 -10.65 -29.81
CA ASN A 311 -5.73 -10.42 -29.88
C ASN A 311 -4.99 -10.85 -28.61
N TYR A 312 -5.71 -11.14 -27.51
CA TYR A 312 -5.09 -11.47 -26.22
C TYR A 312 -4.94 -12.97 -26.04
N THR A 313 -3.71 -13.41 -25.83
CA THR A 313 -3.36 -14.80 -25.50
C THR A 313 -3.02 -14.99 -24.02
N LYS A 314 -3.08 -13.92 -23.22
CA LYS A 314 -2.80 -13.86 -21.77
C LYS A 314 -3.73 -12.85 -21.12
N GLY A 315 -3.94 -13.00 -19.81
CA GLY A 315 -4.53 -11.94 -19.01
C GLY A 315 -3.63 -10.71 -18.96
N ALA A 316 -4.23 -9.55 -18.66
CA ALA A 316 -3.52 -8.29 -18.51
C ALA A 316 -4.08 -7.46 -17.36
N THR A 317 -3.20 -6.66 -16.77
CA THR A 317 -3.57 -5.59 -15.86
C THR A 317 -3.60 -4.28 -16.65
N ILE A 318 -4.67 -3.54 -16.51
CA ILE A 318 -4.92 -2.29 -17.22
C ILE A 318 -4.51 -1.14 -16.31
N LEU A 319 -3.60 -0.28 -16.76
CA LEU A 319 -3.30 0.95 -16.06
C LEU A 319 -4.41 1.96 -16.31
N LEU A 320 -4.94 2.56 -15.24
CA LEU A 320 -5.80 3.74 -15.31
C LEU A 320 -5.22 4.75 -14.31
N ARG A 321 -4.63 5.84 -14.83
CA ARG A 321 -4.00 6.88 -14.04
C ARG A 321 -4.54 8.25 -14.42
N GLU A 322 -5.04 9.00 -13.44
CA GLU A 322 -5.41 10.41 -13.66
C GLU A 322 -4.17 11.23 -14.01
N ASN A 323 -4.34 12.13 -14.96
CA ASN A 323 -3.37 13.14 -15.33
C ASN A 323 -4.07 14.49 -15.35
N THR A 324 -3.50 15.49 -14.70
CA THR A 324 -4.05 16.83 -14.59
C THR A 324 -3.18 17.81 -15.34
N LYS A 325 -3.78 18.58 -16.27
CA LYS A 325 -3.17 19.78 -16.83
C LYS A 325 -3.89 21.00 -16.25
N ARG A 326 -3.15 21.84 -15.54
CA ARG A 326 -3.66 23.06 -14.89
C ARG A 326 -3.41 24.28 -15.74
N TYR A 327 -4.41 25.13 -15.83
CA TYR A 327 -4.39 26.40 -16.50
C TYR A 327 -4.74 27.50 -15.48
N PRO A 328 -3.74 28.25 -14.95
CA PRO A 328 -4.00 29.40 -14.11
C PRO A 328 -4.81 30.44 -14.85
N LYS A 329 -5.79 31.07 -14.20
CA LYS A 329 -6.68 32.05 -14.86
C LYS A 329 -5.97 33.36 -15.28
N ASP A 330 -4.83 33.65 -14.66
CA ASP A 330 -3.94 34.77 -14.95
C ASP A 330 -2.84 34.46 -15.98
N ALA A 331 -2.75 33.20 -16.46
CA ALA A 331 -1.76 32.80 -17.45
C ALA A 331 -2.22 33.11 -18.89
N GLU A 332 -1.26 33.26 -19.81
CA GLU A 332 -1.52 33.44 -21.24
C GLU A 332 -2.15 32.18 -21.88
N GLU A 333 -1.70 31.00 -21.45
CA GLU A 333 -2.25 29.71 -21.93
C GLU A 333 -3.63 29.46 -21.33
N GLN A 334 -4.65 29.47 -22.19
CA GLN A 334 -6.03 29.25 -21.81
C GLN A 334 -6.43 27.78 -21.99
N PRO A 335 -7.35 27.24 -21.14
CA PRO A 335 -7.88 25.90 -21.33
C PRO A 335 -8.66 25.81 -22.65
N PRO A 336 -8.83 24.60 -23.24
CA PRO A 336 -9.69 24.38 -24.39
C PRO A 336 -11.08 24.97 -24.16
N ALA A 337 -11.66 25.61 -25.19
CA ALA A 337 -13.01 26.20 -25.13
C ALA A 337 -14.06 25.12 -24.82
N GLU A 338 -13.91 23.94 -25.43
CA GLU A 338 -14.73 22.76 -25.18
C GLU A 338 -13.91 21.70 -24.45
N THR A 339 -14.52 21.05 -23.44
CA THR A 339 -13.89 19.94 -22.74
C THR A 339 -13.89 18.72 -23.65
N PRO A 340 -12.72 18.06 -23.90
CA PRO A 340 -12.68 16.80 -24.64
C PRO A 340 -13.61 15.75 -24.02
N GLU A 341 -14.21 14.89 -24.84
CA GLU A 341 -15.19 13.88 -24.42
C GLU A 341 -14.62 12.89 -23.37
N ASP A 342 -13.31 12.63 -23.42
CA ASP A 342 -12.58 11.73 -22.51
C ASP A 342 -11.87 12.49 -21.35
N ALA A 343 -12.23 13.74 -21.12
CA ALA A 343 -11.68 14.59 -20.06
C ALA A 343 -12.74 15.11 -19.11
N VAL A 344 -12.30 15.50 -17.92
CA VAL A 344 -13.11 16.17 -16.90
C VAL A 344 -12.54 17.57 -16.66
N ARG A 345 -13.40 18.58 -16.74
CA ARG A 345 -13.06 19.96 -16.43
C ARG A 345 -13.43 20.28 -14.98
N VAL A 346 -12.47 20.74 -14.19
CA VAL A 346 -12.68 21.22 -12.82
C VAL A 346 -12.25 22.67 -12.75
N GLU A 347 -13.16 23.55 -12.37
CA GLU A 347 -12.92 24.98 -12.30
C GLU A 347 -12.92 25.48 -10.86
N THR A 348 -11.92 26.27 -10.52
CA THR A 348 -11.78 26.96 -9.23
C THR A 348 -11.66 28.47 -9.48
N ASP A 349 -11.58 29.27 -8.42
CA ASP A 349 -11.37 30.71 -8.56
C ASP A 349 -10.03 31.07 -9.19
N ALA A 350 -8.99 30.22 -8.95
CA ALA A 350 -7.61 30.48 -9.37
C ALA A 350 -7.21 29.80 -10.69
N HIS A 351 -7.79 28.66 -11.04
CA HIS A 351 -7.37 27.86 -12.19
C HIS A 351 -8.48 26.96 -12.75
N VAL A 352 -8.23 26.46 -13.96
CA VAL A 352 -9.01 25.39 -14.58
C VAL A 352 -8.11 24.16 -14.73
N ASP A 353 -8.53 23.03 -14.18
CA ASP A 353 -7.88 21.74 -14.35
C ASP A 353 -8.61 20.91 -15.41
N ILE A 354 -7.87 20.43 -16.42
CA ILE A 354 -8.34 19.43 -17.37
C ILE A 354 -7.74 18.08 -16.97
N LYS A 355 -8.60 17.18 -16.56
CA LYS A 355 -8.21 15.85 -16.04
C LYS A 355 -8.52 14.78 -17.07
N THR A 356 -7.53 13.98 -17.42
CA THR A 356 -7.62 12.86 -18.37
C THR A 356 -7.18 11.57 -17.72
N CYS A 357 -7.45 10.43 -18.35
CA CYS A 357 -6.97 9.12 -17.90
C CYS A 357 -5.92 8.57 -18.87
N ILE A 358 -4.72 8.32 -18.34
CA ILE A 358 -3.66 7.59 -19.03
C ILE A 358 -3.86 6.10 -18.83
N SER A 359 -3.81 5.33 -19.92
CA SER A 359 -3.88 3.86 -19.92
C SER A 359 -2.65 3.18 -20.52
N GLU A 360 -1.73 3.95 -21.08
CA GLU A 360 -0.46 3.46 -21.62
C GLU A 360 0.52 3.17 -20.46
N PRO A 361 1.02 1.90 -20.34
CA PRO A 361 1.82 1.52 -19.18
C PRO A 361 3.27 1.98 -19.21
N THR A 362 3.78 2.42 -20.37
CA THR A 362 5.19 2.77 -20.54
C THR A 362 5.38 4.04 -21.35
N GLY A 363 6.38 4.84 -20.97
CA GLY A 363 6.81 6.02 -21.72
C GLY A 363 5.93 7.26 -21.54
N VAL A 364 4.84 7.19 -20.79
CA VAL A 364 3.93 8.32 -20.57
C VAL A 364 4.05 8.82 -19.14
N MET A 365 4.10 10.16 -19.01
CA MET A 365 4.17 10.83 -17.71
C MET A 365 2.78 11.29 -17.29
N SER A 366 2.51 11.21 -15.99
CA SER A 366 1.29 11.72 -15.34
C SER A 366 1.67 12.88 -14.44
N SER A 367 0.93 13.96 -14.51
CA SER A 367 1.09 15.16 -13.67
C SER A 367 -0.06 15.29 -12.68
N GLU A 368 0.27 15.65 -11.45
CA GLU A 368 -0.65 15.92 -10.36
C GLU A 368 -0.25 17.19 -9.61
N TYR A 369 -1.22 17.86 -9.01
CA TYR A 369 -0.98 19.06 -8.23
C TYR A 369 -1.37 18.82 -6.77
N ILE A 370 -0.53 19.31 -5.86
CA ILE A 370 -0.77 19.37 -4.41
C ILE A 370 -0.63 20.84 -4.05
N ASP A 371 -1.72 21.52 -3.78
CA ASP A 371 -1.77 22.98 -3.69
C ASP A 371 -1.13 23.63 -4.93
N SER A 372 -0.07 24.42 -4.76
CA SER A 372 0.68 25.05 -5.85
C SER A 372 1.80 24.16 -6.42
N PHE A 373 2.14 23.05 -5.76
CA PHE A 373 3.22 22.18 -6.22
C PHE A 373 2.76 21.24 -7.34
N ILE A 374 3.60 21.08 -8.36
CA ILE A 374 3.41 20.12 -9.44
C ILE A 374 4.34 18.92 -9.29
N PHE A 375 3.80 17.73 -9.48
CA PHE A 375 4.55 16.47 -9.49
C PHE A 375 4.27 15.73 -10.78
N THR A 376 5.32 15.37 -11.53
CA THR A 376 5.22 14.62 -12.76
C THR A 376 6.03 13.34 -12.65
N ASN A 377 5.36 12.19 -12.80
CA ASN A 377 5.92 10.85 -12.62
C ASN A 377 5.56 9.93 -13.78
N PRO A 378 6.32 8.87 -14.07
CA PRO A 378 5.85 7.82 -14.98
C PRO A 378 4.47 7.31 -14.53
N ALA A 379 3.51 7.22 -15.45
CA ALA A 379 2.11 6.90 -15.11
C ALA A 379 1.95 5.55 -14.38
N ASN A 380 2.85 4.60 -14.64
CA ASN A 380 2.88 3.29 -13.97
C ASN A 380 3.60 3.30 -12.61
N SER A 381 4.39 4.32 -12.29
CA SER A 381 5.12 4.41 -11.03
C SER A 381 4.19 4.60 -9.83
N PHE A 382 4.78 4.45 -8.63
CA PHE A 382 4.08 4.78 -7.39
C PHE A 382 4.02 6.31 -7.22
N PHE A 383 2.88 6.81 -6.83
CA PHE A 383 2.63 8.08 -6.19
C PHE A 383 1.36 7.94 -5.36
N GLN A 384 1.09 8.84 -4.44
CA GLN A 384 -0.09 8.76 -3.57
C GLN A 384 -1.39 8.73 -4.41
N ASN A 385 -2.29 7.78 -4.10
CA ASN A 385 -3.47 7.53 -4.94
C ASN A 385 -4.75 8.26 -4.49
N ASN A 386 -4.68 9.07 -3.45
CA ASN A 386 -5.74 9.96 -3.02
C ASN A 386 -5.19 11.39 -3.00
N ASN A 387 -5.37 12.10 -4.11
CA ASN A 387 -4.87 13.47 -4.23
C ASN A 387 -5.64 14.45 -3.31
N SER A 388 -6.92 14.16 -3.01
CA SER A 388 -7.78 15.08 -2.25
C SER A 388 -7.34 15.28 -0.78
N ILE A 389 -6.66 14.30 -0.17
CA ILE A 389 -6.19 14.39 1.21
C ILE A 389 -4.78 15.01 1.29
N LEU A 390 -4.02 15.01 0.21
CA LEU A 390 -2.61 15.42 0.21
C LEU A 390 -2.38 16.85 0.73
N PRO A 391 -3.21 17.87 0.41
CA PRO A 391 -3.06 19.19 1.00
C PRO A 391 -3.14 19.17 2.53
N LYS A 392 -4.14 18.51 3.11
CA LYS A 392 -4.25 18.36 4.57
C LYS A 392 -3.09 17.59 5.17
N PHE A 393 -2.64 16.55 4.48
CA PHE A 393 -1.56 15.68 4.92
C PHE A 393 -0.21 16.40 4.91
N THR A 394 0.15 17.06 3.82
CA THR A 394 1.39 17.83 3.71
C THR A 394 1.40 19.03 4.67
N ASP A 395 0.26 19.68 4.88
CA ASP A 395 0.12 20.75 5.87
C ASP A 395 0.33 20.24 7.29
N TYR A 396 -0.25 19.09 7.65
CA TYR A 396 -0.02 18.47 8.95
C TYR A 396 1.46 18.15 9.16
N ILE A 397 2.14 17.55 8.17
CA ILE A 397 3.59 17.29 8.26
C ILE A 397 4.35 18.60 8.39
N ARG A 398 4.01 19.63 7.61
CA ARG A 398 4.61 20.98 7.69
C ARG A 398 4.50 21.60 9.09
N GLN A 399 3.36 21.43 9.76
CA GLN A 399 3.13 21.95 11.11
C GLN A 399 3.90 21.17 12.17
N HIS A 400 4.16 19.86 11.94
CA HIS A 400 4.74 18.97 12.94
C HIS A 400 6.20 18.56 12.64
N VAL A 401 6.73 18.85 11.45
CA VAL A 401 8.14 18.56 11.13
C VAL A 401 9.10 19.44 11.95
N MET A 402 8.64 20.62 12.34
CA MET A 402 9.35 21.48 13.30
C MET A 402 8.68 21.36 14.67
N PRO A 403 9.46 21.31 15.77
CA PRO A 403 8.89 21.35 17.11
C PRO A 403 8.16 22.68 17.37
N PRO A 404 7.34 22.78 18.42
CA PRO A 404 6.74 24.04 18.84
C PRO A 404 7.79 25.16 18.99
N ALA A 405 7.34 26.43 18.93
CA ALA A 405 8.22 27.58 19.05
C ALA A 405 9.06 27.49 20.32
N GLY A 406 10.36 27.75 20.20
CA GLY A 406 11.33 27.66 21.30
C GLY A 406 12.72 27.22 20.83
N PRO A 407 13.68 27.09 21.76
CA PRO A 407 15.10 26.83 21.44
C PRO A 407 15.33 25.60 20.56
N ASN A 408 14.50 24.57 20.67
CA ASN A 408 14.63 23.36 19.87
C ASN A 408 14.22 23.60 18.41
N ARG A 409 13.22 24.45 18.16
CA ARG A 409 12.81 24.86 16.83
C ARG A 409 13.91 25.63 16.10
N ASP A 410 14.51 26.57 16.77
CA ASP A 410 15.53 27.46 16.19
C ASP A 410 16.83 26.74 15.85
N ARG A 411 17.05 25.55 16.43
CA ARG A 411 18.20 24.69 16.11
C ARG A 411 18.04 23.92 14.81
N ILE A 412 16.82 23.50 14.47
CA ILE A 412 16.58 22.67 13.28
C ILE A 412 16.67 23.53 12.03
N LYS A 413 17.60 23.20 11.14
CA LYS A 413 17.90 23.93 9.90
C LYS A 413 17.86 23.04 8.65
N TYR A 414 17.93 21.72 8.82
CA TYR A 414 18.09 20.78 7.72
C TYR A 414 17.04 19.67 7.78
N LEU A 415 16.63 19.23 6.58
CA LEU A 415 15.74 18.09 6.38
C LEU A 415 16.47 16.97 5.65
N ILE A 416 16.33 15.76 6.15
CA ILE A 416 16.60 14.53 5.40
C ILE A 416 15.24 13.84 5.19
N ASP A 417 14.91 13.55 3.94
CA ASP A 417 13.73 12.80 3.54
C ASP A 417 14.19 11.43 3.05
N ALA A 418 14.12 10.43 3.93
CA ALA A 418 14.54 9.07 3.63
C ALA A 418 13.38 8.27 3.02
N TYR A 419 13.67 7.50 1.99
CA TYR A 419 12.67 6.88 1.10
C TYR A 419 11.86 7.93 0.33
N SER A 420 12.54 8.98 -0.17
CA SER A 420 11.90 10.20 -0.70
C SER A 420 11.07 9.97 -1.97
N GLY A 421 11.24 8.83 -2.66
CA GLY A 421 10.55 8.57 -3.92
C GLY A 421 10.76 9.70 -4.93
N SER A 422 9.70 10.27 -5.44
CA SER A 422 9.73 11.41 -6.36
C SER A 422 9.74 12.78 -5.69
N GLY A 423 10.04 12.84 -4.38
CA GLY A 423 10.36 14.07 -3.65
C GLY A 423 9.19 14.76 -2.96
N LEU A 424 8.13 14.05 -2.58
CA LEU A 424 6.94 14.66 -1.98
C LEU A 424 7.28 15.56 -0.79
N PHE A 425 7.92 15.02 0.25
CA PHE A 425 8.23 15.77 1.45
C PHE A 425 9.41 16.72 1.24
N THR A 426 10.46 16.27 0.53
CA THR A 426 11.62 17.12 0.25
C THR A 426 11.20 18.43 -0.42
N ILE A 427 10.28 18.38 -1.41
CA ILE A 427 9.82 19.54 -2.19
C ILE A 427 8.83 20.37 -1.38
N THR A 428 7.78 19.74 -0.81
CA THR A 428 6.72 20.49 -0.13
C THR A 428 7.19 21.17 1.16
N LEU A 429 8.25 20.68 1.79
CA LEU A 429 8.81 21.21 3.04
C LEU A 429 10.05 22.09 2.83
N ALA A 430 10.63 22.16 1.61
CA ALA A 430 11.91 22.82 1.34
C ALA A 430 12.00 24.26 1.89
N SER A 431 10.89 25.02 1.82
CA SER A 431 10.84 26.41 2.29
C SER A 431 11.04 26.60 3.80
N LEU A 432 10.93 25.54 4.58
CA LEU A 432 11.12 25.57 6.04
C LEU A 432 12.59 25.41 6.45
N PHE A 433 13.45 24.99 5.54
CA PHE A 433 14.82 24.57 5.85
C PHE A 433 15.84 25.35 5.04
N LYS A 434 17.04 25.46 5.59
CA LYS A 434 18.21 25.98 4.90
C LYS A 434 18.67 25.03 3.78
N GLY A 435 18.46 23.73 3.98
CA GLY A 435 18.77 22.70 3.00
C GLY A 435 17.96 21.44 3.29
N SER A 436 17.48 20.81 2.23
CA SER A 436 16.70 19.57 2.26
C SER A 436 17.34 18.56 1.32
N THR A 437 17.49 17.31 1.77
CA THR A 437 18.04 16.21 0.95
C THR A 437 17.08 15.04 0.94
N GLY A 438 16.54 14.73 -0.24
CA GLY A 438 15.76 13.53 -0.50
C GLY A 438 16.67 12.36 -0.90
N ILE A 439 16.47 11.20 -0.31
CA ILE A 439 17.30 10.01 -0.52
C ILE A 439 16.41 8.81 -0.83
N ASP A 440 16.70 8.12 -1.92
CA ASP A 440 16.00 6.89 -2.33
C ASP A 440 16.98 5.95 -3.05
N ILE A 441 16.72 4.64 -2.97
CA ILE A 441 17.52 3.63 -3.67
C ILE A 441 17.26 3.65 -5.19
N ALA A 442 16.05 4.03 -5.61
CA ALA A 442 15.62 4.00 -6.99
C ALA A 442 16.12 5.23 -7.76
N LYS A 443 17.14 5.05 -8.61
CA LYS A 443 17.71 6.13 -9.44
C LYS A 443 16.66 6.85 -10.28
N ASP A 444 15.71 6.11 -10.86
CA ASP A 444 14.65 6.68 -11.68
C ASP A 444 13.71 7.60 -10.86
N SER A 445 13.45 7.24 -9.59
CA SER A 445 12.68 8.08 -8.66
C SER A 445 13.43 9.37 -8.35
N ILE A 446 14.74 9.28 -8.10
CA ILE A 446 15.60 10.46 -7.84
C ILE A 446 15.67 11.39 -9.06
N GLU A 447 15.74 10.85 -10.27
CA GLU A 447 15.70 11.67 -11.49
C GLU A 447 14.35 12.40 -11.62
N CYS A 448 13.24 11.72 -11.33
CA CYS A 448 11.92 12.35 -11.25
C CYS A 448 11.87 13.43 -10.17
N ALA A 449 12.41 13.16 -8.98
CA ALA A 449 12.44 14.12 -7.89
C ALA A 449 13.21 15.41 -8.25
N ARG A 450 14.39 15.28 -8.86
CA ARG A 450 15.15 16.42 -9.37
C ARG A 450 14.38 17.24 -10.41
N LYS A 451 13.66 16.55 -11.33
CA LYS A 451 12.79 17.21 -12.30
C LYS A 451 11.65 17.95 -11.61
N ASN A 452 10.99 17.30 -10.65
CA ASN A 452 9.90 17.89 -9.88
C ASN A 452 10.37 19.13 -9.09
N ALA A 453 11.55 19.09 -8.45
CA ALA A 453 12.11 20.25 -7.77
C ALA A 453 12.32 21.45 -8.72
N ARG A 454 12.91 21.20 -9.90
CA ARG A 454 13.09 22.26 -10.93
C ARG A 454 11.75 22.84 -11.41
N MET A 455 10.73 22.00 -11.61
CA MET A 455 9.40 22.43 -12.02
C MET A 455 8.72 23.29 -10.95
N ASN A 456 9.09 23.11 -9.68
CA ASN A 456 8.62 23.92 -8.56
C ASN A 456 9.57 25.07 -8.19
N ASN A 457 10.51 25.44 -9.09
CA ASN A 457 11.47 26.54 -8.93
C ASN A 457 12.34 26.43 -7.66
N LEU A 458 12.65 25.21 -7.21
CA LEU A 458 13.52 24.96 -6.07
C LEU A 458 14.97 24.77 -6.55
N PRO A 459 15.92 25.60 -6.08
CA PRO A 459 17.32 25.45 -6.44
C PRO A 459 17.95 24.23 -5.76
N GLU A 460 18.98 23.66 -6.40
CA GLU A 460 19.63 22.43 -5.91
C GLU A 460 20.30 22.61 -4.54
N GLU A 461 20.76 23.82 -4.23
CA GLU A 461 21.36 24.16 -2.92
C GLU A 461 20.33 24.06 -1.77
N GLN A 462 19.07 24.31 -2.05
CA GLN A 462 17.97 24.22 -1.09
C GLN A 462 17.29 22.85 -1.08
N CYS A 463 17.17 22.22 -2.25
CA CYS A 463 16.42 20.97 -2.44
C CYS A 463 17.22 20.01 -3.31
N ASN A 464 18.00 19.14 -2.67
CA ASN A 464 18.88 18.19 -3.32
C ASN A 464 18.33 16.75 -3.25
N PHE A 465 18.81 15.87 -4.14
CA PHE A 465 18.39 14.47 -4.20
C PHE A 465 19.57 13.54 -4.48
N MET A 466 19.61 12.42 -3.76
CA MET A 466 20.70 11.47 -3.81
C MET A 466 20.16 10.03 -3.96
N ALA A 467 20.71 9.27 -4.90
CA ALA A 467 20.46 7.83 -4.98
C ALA A 467 21.46 7.10 -4.08
N ALA A 468 20.96 6.52 -2.98
CA ALA A 468 21.76 5.74 -2.04
C ALA A 468 20.94 4.58 -1.47
N ASP A 469 21.62 3.48 -1.14
CA ASP A 469 21.02 2.35 -0.42
C ASP A 469 20.87 2.70 1.07
N ALA A 470 19.88 2.11 1.72
CA ALA A 470 19.59 2.34 3.14
C ALA A 470 20.81 2.18 4.07
N PRO A 471 21.70 1.18 3.90
CA PRO A 471 22.92 1.03 4.69
C PRO A 471 23.96 2.15 4.52
N GLU A 472 23.84 2.98 3.50
CA GLU A 472 24.79 4.06 3.20
C GLU A 472 24.20 5.46 3.34
N LEU A 473 22.89 5.53 3.68
CA LEU A 473 22.10 6.76 3.63
C LEU A 473 22.74 7.90 4.41
N PHE A 474 23.15 7.67 5.66
CA PHE A 474 23.71 8.72 6.50
C PHE A 474 25.22 8.98 6.29
N LYS A 475 25.93 8.13 5.53
CA LYS A 475 27.36 8.34 5.26
C LYS A 475 27.65 9.55 4.36
N HIS A 476 26.70 9.90 3.50
CA HIS A 476 26.85 10.98 2.52
C HIS A 476 26.19 12.29 2.95
N VAL A 477 25.48 12.28 4.06
CA VAL A 477 24.84 13.48 4.59
C VAL A 477 25.80 14.19 5.53
N THR A 478 26.07 15.46 5.24
CA THR A 478 27.00 16.31 6.01
C THR A 478 26.30 17.23 7.01
N TYR A 479 24.96 17.11 7.16
CA TYR A 479 24.20 17.93 8.09
C TYR A 479 24.50 17.55 9.53
N PRO A 480 24.67 18.54 10.45
CA PRO A 480 24.80 18.26 11.87
C PRO A 480 23.52 17.59 12.39
N ALA A 481 23.64 16.45 13.05
CA ALA A 481 22.48 15.70 13.56
C ALA A 481 21.60 16.55 14.50
N ASP A 482 22.25 17.40 15.33
CA ASP A 482 21.57 18.29 16.27
C ASP A 482 20.77 19.43 15.62
N GLU A 483 21.01 19.69 14.34
CA GLU A 483 20.31 20.69 13.52
C GLU A 483 19.38 20.04 12.47
N THR A 484 19.15 18.73 12.55
CA THR A 484 18.46 17.97 11.51
C THR A 484 17.17 17.32 12.01
N VAL A 485 16.15 17.37 11.16
CA VAL A 485 14.97 16.50 11.24
C VAL A 485 15.04 15.47 10.11
N VAL A 486 14.61 14.24 10.41
CA VAL A 486 14.48 13.17 9.43
C VAL A 486 13.01 12.82 9.24
N VAL A 487 12.51 12.86 7.99
CA VAL A 487 11.24 12.30 7.59
C VAL A 487 11.53 10.92 6.98
N ILE A 488 10.78 9.90 7.36
CA ILE A 488 10.90 8.55 6.81
C ILE A 488 9.53 8.04 6.35
N ASP A 489 9.47 7.49 5.14
CA ASP A 489 8.27 6.89 4.53
C ASP A 489 8.63 5.54 3.88
N PRO A 490 8.94 4.50 4.69
CA PRO A 490 9.42 3.22 4.18
C PRO A 490 8.29 2.40 3.54
N PRO A 491 8.63 1.35 2.78
CA PRO A 491 7.65 0.42 2.24
C PRO A 491 6.90 -0.34 3.36
N ARG A 492 5.80 -1.05 3.01
CA ARG A 492 4.92 -1.78 3.95
C ARG A 492 5.62 -2.70 4.96
N LYS A 493 6.82 -3.20 4.66
CA LYS A 493 7.62 -4.02 5.59
C LYS A 493 8.24 -3.22 6.74
N GLY A 494 8.16 -1.89 6.71
CA GLY A 494 8.85 -0.99 7.63
C GLY A 494 10.33 -0.86 7.31
N CYS A 495 11.09 -0.30 8.24
CA CYS A 495 12.54 -0.19 8.18
C CYS A 495 13.21 -1.52 8.54
N ASP A 496 14.39 -1.76 7.99
CA ASP A 496 15.25 -2.83 8.47
C ASP A 496 16.08 -2.39 9.70
N ASN A 497 16.61 -3.37 10.42
CA ASN A 497 17.36 -3.12 11.65
C ASN A 497 18.64 -2.31 11.40
N ASP A 498 19.27 -2.47 10.25
CA ASP A 498 20.48 -1.72 9.89
C ASP A 498 20.18 -0.24 9.71
N PHE A 499 19.07 0.09 9.04
CA PHE A 499 18.61 1.46 8.91
C PHE A 499 18.26 2.08 10.26
N LEU A 500 17.48 1.39 11.11
CA LEU A 500 17.11 1.89 12.44
C LEU A 500 18.34 2.13 13.32
N SER A 501 19.31 1.23 13.28
CA SER A 501 20.59 1.38 14.01
C SER A 501 21.38 2.58 13.50
N GLN A 502 21.40 2.85 12.20
CA GLN A 502 22.06 4.02 11.63
C GLN A 502 21.34 5.32 11.99
N LEU A 503 20.00 5.32 11.96
CA LEU A 503 19.18 6.47 12.38
C LEU A 503 19.45 6.81 13.85
N LEU A 504 19.52 5.81 14.73
CA LEU A 504 19.87 6.00 16.15
C LEU A 504 21.30 6.54 16.33
N ARG A 505 22.29 6.02 15.59
CA ARG A 505 23.68 6.51 15.66
C ARG A 505 23.83 7.92 15.09
N PHE A 506 23.14 8.24 13.99
CA PHE A 506 23.09 9.60 13.46
C PHE A 506 22.43 10.53 14.48
N GLY A 507 21.36 10.09 15.12
CA GLY A 507 20.71 10.77 16.23
C GLY A 507 20.13 12.14 15.86
N PRO A 508 19.29 12.27 14.82
CA PRO A 508 18.68 13.55 14.49
C PRO A 508 17.83 14.04 15.66
N ARG A 509 17.68 15.35 15.78
CA ARG A 509 16.91 15.96 16.87
C ARG A 509 15.44 15.54 16.86
N ARG A 510 14.89 15.29 15.67
CA ARG A 510 13.48 14.95 15.45
C ARG A 510 13.34 13.93 14.33
N VAL A 511 12.36 13.06 14.46
CA VAL A 511 11.96 12.10 13.42
C VAL A 511 10.46 12.22 13.19
N VAL A 512 10.04 12.29 11.92
CA VAL A 512 8.65 12.17 11.51
C VAL A 512 8.54 10.89 10.68
N TYR A 513 7.83 9.91 11.22
CA TYR A 513 7.66 8.60 10.59
C TYR A 513 6.26 8.50 9.97
N VAL A 514 6.20 8.50 8.65
CA VAL A 514 5.00 8.24 7.84
C VAL A 514 4.96 6.77 7.47
N SER A 515 3.80 6.12 7.49
CA SER A 515 3.71 4.71 7.11
C SER A 515 2.32 4.29 6.63
N CYS A 516 2.30 3.58 5.52
CA CYS A 516 1.09 2.90 5.04
C CYS A 516 0.81 1.55 5.76
N ASN A 517 1.63 1.17 6.75
CA ASN A 517 1.43 0.01 7.63
C ASN A 517 1.78 0.37 9.08
N VAL A 518 0.77 0.75 9.85
CA VAL A 518 0.93 1.19 11.23
C VAL A 518 1.48 0.11 12.18
N HIS A 519 1.37 -1.17 11.81
CA HIS A 519 1.89 -2.27 12.63
C HIS A 519 3.42 -2.36 12.56
N THR A 520 3.99 -2.26 11.35
CA THR A 520 5.44 -2.16 11.19
C THR A 520 5.97 -0.83 11.69
N GLN A 521 5.21 0.26 11.55
CA GLN A 521 5.55 1.56 12.16
C GLN A 521 5.65 1.45 13.69
N ALA A 522 4.68 0.80 14.35
CA ALA A 522 4.68 0.61 15.79
C ALA A 522 5.91 -0.18 16.27
N ARG A 523 6.26 -1.27 15.57
CA ARG A 523 7.49 -2.05 15.82
C ARG A 523 8.74 -1.16 15.74
N ASP A 524 8.88 -0.42 14.65
CA ASP A 524 10.07 0.40 14.38
C ASP A 524 10.18 1.57 15.36
N VAL A 525 9.04 2.23 15.67
CA VAL A 525 8.97 3.28 16.70
C VAL A 525 9.35 2.72 18.06
N GLY A 526 8.93 1.48 18.38
CA GLY A 526 9.34 0.79 19.60
C GLY A 526 10.87 0.65 19.71
N VAL A 527 11.55 0.30 18.64
CA VAL A 527 13.03 0.23 18.57
C VAL A 527 13.66 1.61 18.83
N LEU A 528 13.12 2.67 18.19
CA LEU A 528 13.63 4.03 18.37
C LEU A 528 13.45 4.56 19.81
N VAL A 529 12.32 4.24 20.44
CA VAL A 529 12.04 4.66 21.83
C VAL A 529 12.90 3.92 22.83
N ARG A 530 13.11 2.60 22.66
CA ARG A 530 14.02 1.82 23.52
C ARG A 530 15.48 2.17 23.27
N GLY A 531 15.83 2.62 22.06
CA GLY A 531 17.21 2.89 21.64
C GLY A 531 18.00 1.63 21.31
N ASP A 532 17.31 0.56 20.85
CA ASP A 532 17.92 -0.72 20.54
C ASP A 532 18.89 -0.61 19.36
N GLY A 533 20.16 -0.97 19.58
CA GLY A 533 21.21 -0.93 18.54
C GLY A 533 21.85 0.45 18.29
N GLY A 534 21.49 1.46 19.07
CA GLY A 534 22.12 2.77 19.08
C GLY A 534 23.30 2.89 20.07
N ASP A 535 23.85 4.10 20.17
CA ASP A 535 24.93 4.47 21.09
C ASP A 535 24.43 5.16 22.38
N GLY A 536 23.21 4.81 22.81
CA GLY A 536 22.49 5.42 23.92
C GLY A 536 21.52 6.53 23.48
N THR A 537 21.35 6.77 22.20
CA THR A 537 20.33 7.67 21.65
C THR A 537 18.96 7.01 21.78
N LYS A 538 17.98 7.77 22.30
CA LYS A 538 16.58 7.34 22.45
C LYS A 538 15.65 8.46 22.01
N TYR A 539 14.43 8.07 21.70
CA TYR A 539 13.37 8.99 21.31
C TYR A 539 12.16 8.86 22.25
N GLU A 540 11.41 9.93 22.38
CA GLU A 540 10.09 9.95 22.97
C GLU A 540 9.05 10.26 21.89
N ILE A 541 7.86 9.70 22.03
CA ILE A 541 6.76 9.92 21.08
C ILE A 541 6.03 11.20 21.47
N GLU A 542 6.06 12.21 20.61
CA GLU A 542 5.28 13.44 20.80
C GLU A 542 3.83 13.25 20.41
N SER A 543 3.57 12.59 19.26
CA SER A 543 2.21 12.36 18.80
C SER A 543 2.11 11.21 17.81
N LEU A 544 0.91 10.59 17.82
CA LEU A 544 0.50 9.54 16.91
C LEU A 544 -0.86 9.92 16.31
N VAL A 545 -1.01 9.80 14.98
CA VAL A 545 -2.26 10.10 14.28
C VAL A 545 -2.41 9.23 13.04
N GLY A 546 -3.64 8.84 12.73
CA GLY A 546 -4.00 8.17 11.48
C GLY A 546 -4.54 9.16 10.44
N PHE A 547 -4.32 8.88 9.16
CA PHE A 547 -4.92 9.57 8.02
C PHE A 547 -5.70 8.57 7.17
N ASP A 548 -6.87 8.97 6.72
CA ASP A 548 -7.70 8.15 5.84
C ASP A 548 -7.39 8.38 4.37
N PHE A 549 -6.29 7.81 3.88
CA PHE A 549 -5.95 7.78 2.45
C PHE A 549 -6.86 6.87 1.62
N PHE A 550 -7.52 5.92 2.27
CA PHE A 550 -8.32 4.89 1.61
C PHE A 550 -9.70 4.74 2.27
N PRO A 551 -10.59 5.74 2.12
CA PRO A 551 -11.97 5.63 2.55
C PRO A 551 -12.62 4.31 2.11
N GLN A 552 -13.58 3.80 2.88
CA GLN A 552 -14.27 2.53 2.67
C GLN A 552 -13.42 1.27 2.91
N THR A 553 -12.21 1.40 3.47
CA THR A 553 -11.31 0.26 3.77
C THR A 553 -10.68 0.36 5.16
N GLY A 554 -10.15 -0.74 5.69
CA GLY A 554 -9.39 -0.77 6.95
C GLY A 554 -7.95 -0.22 6.84
N HIS A 555 -7.50 0.25 5.69
CA HIS A 555 -6.17 0.85 5.56
C HIS A 555 -6.13 2.24 6.21
N VAL A 556 -5.08 2.48 7.00
CA VAL A 556 -4.78 3.77 7.61
C VAL A 556 -3.32 4.12 7.39
N GLU A 557 -3.06 5.38 7.06
CA GLU A 557 -1.72 5.95 6.96
C GLU A 557 -1.35 6.54 8.33
N GLY A 558 -0.27 6.07 8.95
CA GLY A 558 0.16 6.52 10.26
C GLY A 558 1.21 7.61 10.19
N VAL A 559 1.12 8.60 11.08
CA VAL A 559 2.18 9.59 11.31
C VAL A 559 2.56 9.56 12.78
N ALA A 560 3.83 9.23 13.03
CA ALA A 560 4.44 9.29 14.35
C ALA A 560 5.49 10.41 14.38
N VAL A 561 5.41 11.27 15.37
CA VAL A 561 6.36 12.37 15.59
C VAL A 561 7.16 12.06 16.84
N LEU A 562 8.50 12.04 16.72
CA LEU A 562 9.39 11.66 17.78
C LEU A 562 10.45 12.75 18.02
N ASN A 563 10.76 12.99 19.27
CA ASN A 563 11.84 13.89 19.69
C ASN A 563 12.96 13.07 20.32
N ARG A 564 14.20 13.44 20.02
CA ARG A 564 15.36 12.86 20.69
C ARG A 564 15.37 13.25 22.16
N VAL A 565 15.53 12.27 23.04
CA VAL A 565 15.71 12.49 24.47
C VAL A 565 17.11 13.05 24.70
N GLU A 566 17.23 14.20 25.39
CA GLU A 566 18.52 14.76 25.72
C GLU A 566 19.23 13.83 26.72
N LYS A 567 20.53 13.56 26.48
CA LYS A 567 21.35 12.82 27.45
C LYS A 567 21.45 13.61 28.73
N SER A 568 21.06 13.03 29.85
CA SER A 568 21.33 13.65 31.17
C SER A 568 22.83 13.84 31.33
N THR A 569 23.26 15.09 31.44
CA THR A 569 24.65 15.48 31.68
C THR A 569 25.11 15.03 33.07
#